data_3029ab09eb683028c2d1b8a6fed8a4e3
#
_entry.id   3029ab09eb683028c2d1b8a6fed8a4e3
#
_cell.length_a   1.000
_cell.length_b   1.000
_cell.length_c   1.000
_cell.angle_alpha   90.00
_cell.angle_beta   90.00
_cell.angle_gamma   90.00
#
_symmetry.space_group_name_H-M   'P 1'
#
loop_
_entity.id
_entity.type
_entity.pdbx_description
1 polymer ?
#
loop_
_entity_poly.entity_id
_entity_poly.type
_entity_poly.pdbx_seq_one_letter_code
_entity_poly.pdbx_strand_id
1 'polypeptide(L)'
;DYPAASIANSVMHRMIQRDVIKPEQVVSIYKSQTFPTTGFGVVYNLKPELQEKIRNAFFNFNWEGSTLQQEFSKSNEAQFIEMTYQKFWEVIRKIDAANGVSYACE
;
A
#
# COMPACT_ATOMS: atom_id res chain seq x y z
N ASP A 1 -25.78 -13.41 1.80
CA ASP A 1 -25.17 -12.43 0.88
C ASP A 1 -25.11 -11.08 1.58
N TYR A 2 -23.96 -10.40 1.49
CA TYR A 2 -23.77 -9.07 2.08
C TYR A 2 -23.93 -8.02 0.97
N PRO A 3 -24.77 -6.99 1.17
CA PRO A 3 -25.02 -5.96 0.15
C PRO A 3 -23.85 -5.00 -0.04
N ALA A 4 -22.91 -4.94 0.91
CA ALA A 4 -21.73 -4.08 0.84
C ALA A 4 -20.52 -4.75 1.52
N ALA A 5 -19.33 -4.47 1.01
CA ALA A 5 -18.06 -4.94 1.57
C ALA A 5 -16.97 -3.87 1.39
N SER A 6 -15.99 -3.85 2.29
CA SER A 6 -14.79 -3.04 2.12
C SER A 6 -13.75 -3.80 1.33
N ILE A 7 -13.09 -3.11 0.40
CA ILE A 7 -12.02 -3.68 -0.44
C ILE A 7 -10.95 -2.64 -0.73
N ALA A 8 -9.70 -3.06 -0.80
CA ALA A 8 -8.63 -2.19 -1.28
C ALA A 8 -8.82 -1.88 -2.78
N ASN A 9 -8.68 -0.61 -3.16
CA ASN A 9 -8.89 -0.16 -4.53
C ASN A 9 -8.03 -0.92 -5.56
N SER A 10 -6.77 -1.17 -5.24
CA SER A 10 -5.84 -1.96 -6.08
C SER A 10 -6.32 -3.40 -6.28
N VAL A 11 -6.90 -4.02 -5.25
CA VAL A 11 -7.45 -5.38 -5.35
C VAL A 11 -8.69 -5.39 -6.25
N MET A 12 -9.60 -4.44 -6.07
CA MET A 12 -10.79 -4.32 -6.93
C MET A 12 -10.40 -4.17 -8.41
N HIS A 13 -9.44 -3.29 -8.71
CA HIS A 13 -8.97 -3.09 -10.09
C HIS A 13 -8.38 -4.38 -10.68
N ARG A 14 -7.57 -5.12 -9.91
CA ARG A 14 -7.03 -6.40 -10.38
C ARG A 14 -8.10 -7.47 -10.61
N MET A 15 -9.12 -7.52 -9.76
CA MET A 15 -10.25 -8.44 -9.96
C MET A 15 -11.02 -8.13 -11.24
N ILE A 16 -11.25 -6.86 -11.54
CA ILE A 16 -11.88 -6.42 -12.80
C ILE A 16 -11.00 -6.79 -14.00
N GLN A 17 -9.68 -6.56 -13.92
CA GLN A 17 -8.75 -6.87 -15.01
C GLN A 17 -8.62 -8.38 -15.29
N ARG A 18 -8.80 -9.21 -14.26
CA ARG A 18 -8.76 -10.66 -14.37
C ARG A 18 -10.13 -11.27 -14.68
N ASP A 19 -11.12 -10.42 -14.97
CA ASP A 19 -12.49 -10.83 -15.32
C ASP A 19 -13.18 -11.64 -14.19
N VAL A 20 -12.73 -11.47 -12.94
CA VAL A 20 -13.34 -12.09 -11.76
C VAL A 20 -14.64 -11.40 -11.37
N ILE A 21 -14.67 -10.07 -11.53
CA ILE A 21 -15.87 -9.23 -11.37
C ILE A 21 -15.96 -8.28 -12.56
N LYS A 22 -17.18 -7.95 -12.95
CA LYS A 22 -17.41 -6.96 -14.02
C LYS A 22 -17.65 -5.58 -13.41
N PRO A 23 -17.19 -4.47 -14.07
CA PRO A 23 -17.36 -3.11 -13.55
C PRO A 23 -18.81 -2.77 -13.20
N GLU A 24 -19.76 -3.25 -13.99
CA GLU A 24 -21.20 -3.01 -13.80
C GLU A 24 -21.82 -3.75 -12.60
N GLN A 25 -21.10 -4.70 -12.00
CA GLN A 25 -21.56 -5.46 -10.85
C GLN A 25 -21.22 -4.78 -9.50
N VAL A 26 -20.41 -3.73 -9.54
CA VAL A 26 -19.94 -3.05 -8.34
C VAL A 26 -20.15 -1.55 -8.41
N VAL A 27 -20.56 -0.96 -7.30
CA VAL A 27 -20.70 0.49 -7.14
C VAL A 27 -19.91 0.92 -5.92
N SER A 28 -18.99 1.86 -6.09
CA SER A 28 -18.27 2.45 -4.97
C SER A 28 -19.17 3.47 -4.26
N ILE A 29 -19.67 3.12 -3.10
CA ILE A 29 -20.52 3.98 -2.27
C ILE A 29 -19.73 4.92 -1.36
N TYR A 30 -18.45 4.60 -1.09
CA TYR A 30 -17.55 5.40 -0.28
C TYR A 30 -16.10 5.19 -0.70
N LYS A 31 -15.31 6.25 -0.69
CA LYS A 31 -13.86 6.23 -0.88
C LYS A 31 -13.19 6.84 0.35
N SER A 32 -12.35 6.08 1.02
CA SER A 32 -11.51 6.60 2.10
C SER A 32 -10.41 7.53 1.58
N GLN A 33 -9.77 8.25 2.48
CA GLN A 33 -8.48 8.87 2.19
C GLN A 33 -7.46 7.80 1.82
N THR A 34 -6.57 8.14 0.90
CA THR A 34 -5.52 7.22 0.44
C THR A 34 -4.44 7.07 1.51
N PHE A 35 -4.05 5.85 1.77
CA PHE A 35 -2.90 5.51 2.62
C PHE A 35 -2.12 4.35 2.00
N PRO A 36 -0.83 4.20 2.32
CA PRO A 36 -0.03 3.09 1.81
C PRO A 36 -0.57 1.75 2.31
N THR A 37 -0.75 0.80 1.41
CA THR A 37 -1.17 -0.56 1.77
C THR A 37 -0.01 -1.47 2.13
N THR A 38 1.21 -1.12 1.69
CA THR A 38 2.42 -1.91 1.92
C THR A 38 3.58 -0.97 2.17
N GLY A 39 4.38 -1.28 3.17
CA GLY A 39 5.62 -0.59 3.49
C GLY A 39 6.74 -1.61 3.74
N PHE A 40 7.93 -1.33 3.23
CA PHE A 40 9.13 -2.08 3.53
C PHE A 40 9.94 -1.30 4.57
N GLY A 41 10.30 -1.96 5.65
CA GLY A 41 11.11 -1.38 6.70
C GLY A 41 12.36 -2.20 6.94
N VAL A 42 13.40 -1.55 7.42
CA VAL A 42 14.60 -2.23 7.92
C VAL A 42 14.55 -2.27 9.45
N VAL A 43 15.09 -3.32 10.05
CA VAL A 43 15.19 -3.42 11.51
C VAL A 43 16.14 -2.35 12.03
N TYR A 44 15.81 -1.75 13.17
CA TYR A 44 16.52 -0.60 13.74
C TYR A 44 18.00 -0.85 14.07
N ASN A 45 18.36 -2.09 14.36
CA ASN A 45 19.71 -2.50 14.74
C ASN A 45 20.57 -3.01 13.56
N LEU A 46 20.10 -2.86 12.35
CA LEU A 46 20.86 -3.19 11.16
C LEU A 46 22.04 -2.21 10.99
N LYS A 47 23.20 -2.71 10.58
CA LYS A 47 24.37 -1.86 10.34
C LYS A 47 24.01 -0.73 9.34
N PRO A 48 24.38 0.53 9.62
CA PRO A 48 24.01 1.69 8.79
C PRO A 48 24.37 1.51 7.31
N GLU A 49 25.55 0.96 7.02
CA GLU A 49 26.02 0.70 5.65
C GLU A 49 25.08 -0.27 4.90
N LEU A 50 24.55 -1.28 5.62
CA LEU A 50 23.64 -2.24 5.02
C LEU A 50 22.25 -1.63 4.83
N GLN A 51 21.78 -0.79 5.77
CA GLN A 51 20.53 -0.05 5.61
C GLN A 51 20.59 0.84 4.36
N GLU A 52 21.70 1.56 4.16
CA GLU A 52 21.90 2.42 3.01
C GLU A 52 21.94 1.62 1.69
N LYS A 53 22.64 0.49 1.67
CA LYS A 53 22.66 -0.39 0.50
C LYS A 53 21.29 -0.91 0.12
N ILE A 54 20.49 -1.35 1.11
CA ILE A 54 19.13 -1.81 0.89
C ILE A 54 18.26 -0.67 0.36
N ARG A 55 18.32 0.51 0.99
CA ARG A 55 17.57 1.69 0.56
C ARG A 55 17.89 2.05 -0.90
N ASN A 56 19.18 2.11 -1.23
CA ASN A 56 19.63 2.44 -2.58
C ASN A 56 19.20 1.38 -3.60
N ALA A 57 19.18 0.10 -3.22
CA ALA A 57 18.69 -0.96 -4.09
C ALA A 57 17.21 -0.78 -4.45
N PHE A 58 16.35 -0.40 -3.48
CA PHE A 58 14.94 -0.13 -3.74
C PHE A 58 14.74 1.12 -4.61
N PHE A 59 15.36 2.25 -4.27
CA PHE A 59 15.13 3.51 -4.96
C PHE A 59 15.73 3.58 -6.36
N ASN A 60 16.83 2.85 -6.60
CA ASN A 60 17.46 2.76 -7.91
C ASN A 60 16.96 1.58 -8.74
N PHE A 61 15.99 0.80 -8.22
CA PHE A 61 15.43 -0.31 -8.98
C PHE A 61 14.68 0.22 -10.21
N ASN A 62 15.12 -0.21 -11.38
CA ASN A 62 14.41 0.12 -12.61
C ASN A 62 13.18 -0.79 -12.77
N TRP A 63 12.02 -0.18 -12.77
CA TRP A 63 10.74 -0.86 -12.99
C TRP A 63 10.48 -1.20 -14.46
N GLU A 64 11.12 -0.48 -15.40
CA GLU A 64 10.91 -0.66 -16.83
C GLU A 64 11.22 -2.09 -17.27
N GLY A 65 10.27 -2.72 -17.96
CA GLY A 65 10.38 -4.11 -18.40
C GLY A 65 10.28 -5.17 -17.32
N SER A 66 10.12 -4.78 -16.05
CA SER A 66 10.03 -5.71 -14.92
C SER A 66 8.62 -6.28 -14.73
N THR A 67 8.51 -7.39 -14.01
CA THR A 67 7.22 -7.95 -13.58
C THR A 67 6.49 -7.00 -12.63
N LEU A 68 7.21 -6.16 -11.86
CA LEU A 68 6.60 -5.15 -11.02
C LEU A 68 5.85 -4.11 -11.86
N GLN A 69 6.46 -3.64 -12.95
CA GLN A 69 5.78 -2.74 -13.88
C GLN A 69 4.51 -3.39 -14.46
N GLN A 70 4.59 -4.63 -14.88
CA GLN A 70 3.44 -5.35 -15.45
C GLN A 70 2.29 -5.49 -14.45
N GLU A 71 2.60 -5.77 -13.19
CA GLU A 71 1.58 -5.99 -12.15
C GLU A 71 0.99 -4.68 -11.61
N PHE A 72 1.80 -3.63 -11.45
CA PHE A 72 1.42 -2.41 -10.73
C PHE A 72 1.17 -1.17 -11.60
N SER A 73 1.61 -1.16 -12.86
CA SER A 73 1.41 0.00 -13.76
C SER A 73 -0.06 0.41 -13.91
N LYS A 74 -0.96 -0.55 -13.84
CA LYS A 74 -2.41 -0.32 -13.99
C LYS A 74 -3.05 0.35 -12.76
N SER A 75 -2.39 0.32 -11.60
CA SER A 75 -2.79 1.05 -10.39
C SER A 75 -2.02 2.37 -10.20
N ASN A 76 -1.32 2.84 -11.25
CA ASN A 76 -0.47 4.04 -11.25
C ASN A 76 0.73 3.97 -10.29
N GLU A 77 1.17 2.77 -9.96
CA GLU A 77 2.38 2.55 -9.16
C GLU A 77 3.55 2.34 -10.12
N ALA A 78 4.58 3.17 -10.02
CA ALA A 78 5.68 3.20 -10.98
C ALA A 78 7.07 3.10 -10.34
N GLN A 79 7.17 3.25 -9.02
CA GLN A 79 8.46 3.24 -8.32
C GLN A 79 8.27 3.09 -6.82
N PHE A 80 9.33 2.71 -6.13
CA PHE A 80 9.41 2.79 -4.68
C PHE A 80 9.64 4.25 -4.26
N ILE A 81 8.91 4.67 -3.23
CA ILE A 81 9.03 6.01 -2.66
C ILE A 81 9.40 5.93 -1.18
N GLU A 82 10.13 6.94 -0.71
CA GLU A 82 10.39 7.06 0.71
C GLU A 82 9.13 7.44 1.46
N MET A 83 8.86 6.72 2.56
CA MET A 83 7.74 7.02 3.43
C MET A 83 8.13 6.96 4.89
N THR A 84 7.47 7.76 5.71
CA THR A 84 7.55 7.68 7.16
C THR A 84 6.19 7.32 7.75
N TYR A 85 6.21 6.56 8.83
CA TYR A 85 5.00 6.21 9.56
C TYR A 85 4.20 7.46 9.99
N GLN A 86 4.91 8.50 10.45
CA GLN A 86 4.27 9.73 10.93
C GLN A 86 3.47 10.45 9.83
N LYS A 87 4.00 10.51 8.61
CA LYS A 87 3.38 11.24 7.51
C LYS A 87 2.34 10.41 6.78
N PHE A 88 2.67 9.18 6.42
CA PHE A 88 1.86 8.42 5.48
C PHE A 88 0.79 7.54 6.15
N TRP A 89 0.95 7.26 7.47
CA TRP A 89 0.01 6.45 8.24
C TRP A 89 -0.88 7.28 9.16
N GLU A 90 -0.94 8.59 8.95
CA GLU A 90 -1.74 9.50 9.77
C GLU A 90 -3.22 9.12 9.79
N VAL A 91 -3.77 8.72 8.64
CA VAL A 91 -5.18 8.29 8.54
C VAL A 91 -5.44 7.08 9.42
N ILE A 92 -4.56 6.09 9.38
CA ILE A 92 -4.68 4.88 10.21
C ILE A 92 -4.59 5.25 11.69
N ARG A 93 -3.62 6.09 12.09
CA ARG A 93 -3.50 6.53 13.48
C ARG A 93 -4.74 7.27 13.98
N LYS A 94 -5.39 8.09 13.13
CA LYS A 94 -6.65 8.76 13.49
C LYS A 94 -7.78 7.76 13.70
N ILE A 95 -7.88 6.76 12.85
CA ILE A 95 -8.88 5.68 12.97
C ILE A 95 -8.63 4.88 14.26
N ASP A 96 -7.40 4.49 14.51
CA ASP A 96 -7.01 3.73 15.70
C ASP A 96 -7.28 4.52 16.98
N ALA A 97 -6.90 5.80 17.01
CA ALA A 97 -7.18 6.67 18.14
C ALA A 97 -8.68 6.83 18.40
N ALA A 98 -9.49 6.97 17.35
CA ALA A 98 -10.94 7.06 17.46
C ALA A 98 -11.57 5.76 17.99
N ASN A 99 -10.91 4.62 17.80
CA ASN A 99 -11.35 3.31 18.28
C ASN A 99 -10.65 2.89 19.60
N GLY A 100 -9.87 3.78 20.22
CA GLY A 100 -9.16 3.49 21.47
C GLY A 100 -8.01 2.50 21.33
N VAL A 101 -7.50 2.28 20.11
CA VAL A 101 -6.35 1.40 19.86
C VAL A 101 -5.07 2.12 20.24
N SER A 102 -4.25 1.50 21.10
CA SER A 102 -2.95 2.00 21.50
C SER A 102 -1.85 1.01 21.14
N TYR A 103 -0.77 1.51 20.60
CA TYR A 103 0.44 0.74 20.26
C TYR A 103 1.55 1.00 21.29
N ALA A 104 1.23 0.89 22.59
CA ALA A 104 2.25 0.94 23.62
C ALA A 104 3.14 -0.31 23.49
N CYS A 105 4.46 -0.10 23.39
CA CYS A 105 5.42 -1.18 23.59
C CYS A 105 5.41 -1.55 25.08
N GLU A 106 5.06 -2.77 25.41
CA GLU A 106 5.26 -3.37 26.73
C GLU A 106 6.75 -3.63 26.99
#